data_87296742a32b5f76de41e1c49fd006aa
#
_entry.id   87296742a32b5f76de41e1c49fd006aa
#
_cell.length_a   1.000
_cell.length_b   1.000
_cell.length_c   1.000
_cell.angle_alpha   90.00
_cell.angle_beta   90.00
_cell.angle_gamma   90.00
#
_symmetry.space_group_name_H-M   'P 1'
#
loop_
_entity.id
_entity.type
_entity.pdbx_description
1 polymer ?
#
loop_
_entity_poly.entity_id
_entity_poly.type
_entity_poly.pdbx_seq_one_letter_code
_entity_poly.pdbx_strand_id
1 'polypeptide(L)'
;MKTTKENVFEFVQKQLMTNSDYKDGISTKIIADYFQLQRSNVSTLLNELVKDARLEKTNTRPVLYYLPQKEAGNELNTVGKAMIGTDGSLANALQVAKAAILYPNNSLNVLVTAKPGSGTTHFVYTLYLYGKEAGVFSESAPIYKINCRHYKNNIEELDEKLFSPKNIEDSLFAKSRGGLLFIDNAELLNSTEKSRLSEFLESGLLFSEDRKDFMDANSTFLVLSCGPNGYAEFSQRMSMVIQLPDLASRPLSEKLALINYFFMIEANNAKKNIEVKREILEALLLTDFPLNVKGLEMEIKRACATACVRVMDDPNSNIEVTI
;
A
#
# COMPACT_ATOMS: atom_id res chain seq x y z
N MET A 1 8.70 -31.59 16.56
CA MET A 1 8.73 -31.96 15.12
C MET A 1 7.73 -31.09 14.40
N LYS A 2 8.14 -30.41 13.31
CA LYS A 2 7.20 -29.63 12.48
C LYS A 2 6.25 -30.58 11.76
N THR A 3 4.98 -30.21 11.62
CA THR A 3 4.00 -30.99 10.88
C THR A 3 4.25 -30.92 9.36
N THR A 4 3.77 -31.90 8.61
CA THR A 4 3.84 -31.89 7.13
C THR A 4 3.22 -30.61 6.55
N LYS A 5 2.14 -30.10 7.14
CA LYS A 5 1.47 -28.84 6.78
C LYS A 5 2.42 -27.64 6.92
N GLU A 6 3.17 -27.60 8.01
CA GLU A 6 4.14 -26.52 8.28
C GLU A 6 5.31 -26.54 7.30
N ASN A 7 5.82 -27.73 6.98
CA ASN A 7 6.89 -27.88 6.00
C ASN A 7 6.44 -27.46 4.59
N VAL A 8 5.23 -27.82 4.20
CA VAL A 8 4.62 -27.39 2.91
C VAL A 8 4.47 -25.88 2.87
N PHE A 9 4.01 -25.25 3.94
CA PHE A 9 3.87 -23.79 3.99
C PHE A 9 5.22 -23.08 3.88
N GLU A 10 6.23 -23.49 4.63
CA GLU A 10 7.58 -22.91 4.57
C GLU A 10 8.20 -23.05 3.16
N PHE A 11 8.00 -24.18 2.51
CA PHE A 11 8.44 -24.38 1.14
C PHE A 11 7.76 -23.41 0.17
N VAL A 12 6.42 -23.32 0.22
CA VAL A 12 5.64 -22.40 -0.62
C VAL A 12 6.09 -20.97 -0.40
N GLN A 13 6.21 -20.55 0.87
CA GLN A 13 6.67 -19.21 1.22
C GLN A 13 8.06 -18.90 0.66
N LYS A 14 9.00 -19.84 0.81
CA LYS A 14 10.36 -19.69 0.30
C LYS A 14 10.38 -19.57 -1.23
N GLN A 15 9.66 -20.45 -1.94
CA GLN A 15 9.63 -20.45 -3.40
C GLN A 15 9.03 -19.16 -3.96
N LEU A 16 7.92 -18.69 -3.39
CA LEU A 16 7.26 -17.46 -3.83
C LEU A 16 8.09 -16.20 -3.54
N MET A 17 8.97 -16.23 -2.51
CA MET A 17 9.83 -15.10 -2.17
C MET A 17 11.15 -15.08 -2.95
N THR A 18 11.68 -16.24 -3.35
CA THR A 18 13.04 -16.34 -3.91
C THR A 18 13.09 -16.67 -5.40
N ASN A 19 12.01 -17.19 -5.98
CA ASN A 19 12.01 -17.66 -7.37
C ASN A 19 11.07 -16.82 -8.24
N SER A 20 11.65 -16.12 -9.22
CA SER A 20 10.90 -15.26 -10.15
C SER A 20 9.90 -16.01 -11.03
N ASP A 21 10.07 -17.33 -11.23
CA ASP A 21 9.20 -18.16 -12.05
C ASP A 21 7.83 -18.40 -11.40
N TYR A 22 7.68 -18.12 -10.10
CA TYR A 22 6.44 -18.31 -9.33
C TYR A 22 5.78 -17.01 -8.92
N LYS A 23 6.02 -15.90 -9.62
CA LYS A 23 5.40 -14.61 -9.33
C LYS A 23 3.86 -14.63 -9.31
N ASP A 24 3.27 -15.49 -10.15
CA ASP A 24 1.82 -15.62 -10.26
C ASP A 24 1.25 -16.75 -9.38
N GLY A 25 2.10 -17.40 -8.59
CA GLY A 25 1.73 -18.48 -7.70
C GLY A 25 2.35 -19.84 -8.04
N ILE A 26 2.28 -20.77 -7.10
CA ILE A 26 2.83 -22.13 -7.24
C ILE A 26 1.71 -23.16 -7.36
N SER A 27 1.85 -24.13 -8.29
CA SER A 27 0.84 -25.17 -8.49
C SER A 27 1.01 -26.36 -7.52
N THR A 28 -0.10 -27.05 -7.24
CA THR A 28 -0.09 -28.30 -6.44
C THR A 28 0.88 -29.34 -6.99
N LYS A 29 1.09 -29.36 -8.32
CA LYS A 29 2.00 -30.33 -8.98
C LYS A 29 3.44 -30.14 -8.49
N ILE A 30 3.96 -28.93 -8.52
CA ILE A 30 5.33 -28.59 -8.14
C ILE A 30 5.60 -28.98 -6.68
N ILE A 31 4.64 -28.71 -5.79
CA ILE A 31 4.76 -29.03 -4.37
C ILE A 31 4.71 -30.56 -4.16
N ALA A 32 3.80 -31.24 -4.86
CA ALA A 32 3.66 -32.70 -4.78
C ALA A 32 4.94 -33.42 -5.25
N ASP A 33 5.52 -32.95 -6.37
CA ASP A 33 6.75 -33.50 -6.93
C ASP A 33 7.95 -33.27 -5.98
N TYR A 34 8.04 -32.09 -5.34
CA TYR A 34 9.12 -31.80 -4.39
C TYR A 34 9.07 -32.64 -3.11
N PHE A 35 7.88 -32.81 -2.52
CA PHE A 35 7.71 -33.58 -1.26
C PHE A 35 7.46 -35.07 -1.51
N GLN A 36 7.39 -35.53 -2.77
CA GLN A 36 7.04 -36.90 -3.15
C GLN A 36 5.70 -37.36 -2.54
N LEU A 37 4.73 -36.45 -2.49
CA LEU A 37 3.40 -36.69 -1.95
C LEU A 37 2.38 -36.81 -3.08
N GLN A 38 1.26 -37.49 -2.79
CA GLN A 38 0.12 -37.53 -3.73
C GLN A 38 -0.49 -36.11 -3.85
N ARG A 39 -0.84 -35.73 -5.08
CA ARG A 39 -1.44 -34.40 -5.36
C ARG A 39 -2.73 -34.14 -4.55
N SER A 40 -3.55 -35.16 -4.30
CA SER A 40 -4.73 -35.06 -3.47
C SER A 40 -4.40 -34.62 -2.05
N ASN A 41 -3.37 -35.21 -1.45
CA ASN A 41 -2.95 -34.87 -0.08
C ASN A 41 -2.40 -33.45 0.00
N VAL A 42 -1.56 -33.06 -0.97
CA VAL A 42 -1.03 -31.69 -1.04
C VAL A 42 -2.15 -30.68 -1.27
N SER A 43 -3.13 -30.98 -2.13
CA SER A 43 -4.29 -30.12 -2.35
C SER A 43 -5.11 -29.91 -1.08
N THR A 44 -5.29 -30.98 -0.27
CA THR A 44 -5.97 -30.88 1.02
C THR A 44 -5.23 -29.96 1.98
N LEU A 45 -3.90 -30.14 2.13
CA LEU A 45 -3.06 -29.30 2.98
C LEU A 45 -3.06 -27.82 2.54
N LEU A 46 -3.00 -27.58 1.23
CA LEU A 46 -3.04 -26.22 0.69
C LEU A 46 -4.41 -25.55 0.90
N ASN A 47 -5.50 -26.30 0.73
CA ASN A 47 -6.85 -25.78 1.01
C ASN A 47 -7.07 -25.51 2.51
N GLU A 48 -6.45 -26.29 3.41
CA GLU A 48 -6.44 -25.98 4.84
C GLU A 48 -5.66 -24.69 5.12
N LEU A 49 -4.51 -24.50 4.47
CA LEU A 49 -3.72 -23.25 4.60
C LEU A 49 -4.47 -22.03 4.05
N VAL A 50 -5.33 -22.22 3.03
CA VAL A 50 -6.23 -21.18 2.53
C VAL A 50 -7.34 -20.87 3.55
N LYS A 51 -7.94 -21.90 4.18
CA LYS A 51 -8.93 -21.70 5.27
C LYS A 51 -8.33 -21.00 6.49
N ASP A 52 -7.06 -21.26 6.78
CA ASP A 52 -6.31 -20.60 7.86
C ASP A 52 -5.84 -19.18 7.48
N ALA A 53 -6.25 -18.65 6.31
CA ALA A 53 -5.82 -17.38 5.75
C ALA A 53 -4.29 -17.22 5.61
N ARG A 54 -3.55 -18.33 5.49
CA ARG A 54 -2.09 -18.36 5.31
C ARG A 54 -1.68 -18.41 3.83
N LEU A 55 -2.56 -18.86 2.96
CA LEU A 55 -2.43 -18.86 1.50
C LEU A 55 -3.73 -18.39 0.86
N GLU A 56 -3.62 -17.87 -0.36
CA GLU A 56 -4.73 -17.63 -1.27
C GLU A 56 -4.58 -18.53 -2.50
N LYS A 57 -5.66 -18.68 -3.29
CA LYS A 57 -5.63 -19.47 -4.51
C LYS A 57 -6.40 -18.79 -5.63
N THR A 58 -5.97 -19.06 -6.88
CA THR A 58 -6.70 -18.62 -8.07
C THR A 58 -7.95 -19.49 -8.31
N ASN A 59 -8.97 -18.90 -8.95
CA ASN A 59 -10.13 -19.61 -9.44
C ASN A 59 -9.95 -20.17 -10.87
N THR A 60 -8.72 -20.10 -11.41
CA THR A 60 -8.35 -20.56 -12.76
C THR A 60 -7.81 -21.99 -12.75
N ARG A 61 -7.67 -22.59 -13.93
CA ARG A 61 -6.98 -23.88 -14.08
C ARG A 61 -5.71 -23.67 -14.90
N PRO A 62 -4.53 -24.08 -14.40
CA PRO A 62 -4.29 -24.74 -13.10
C PRO A 62 -4.53 -23.80 -11.92
N VAL A 63 -4.98 -24.34 -10.77
CA VAL A 63 -5.08 -23.59 -9.52
C VAL A 63 -3.66 -23.28 -9.04
N LEU A 64 -3.39 -22.01 -8.84
CA LEU A 64 -2.14 -21.50 -8.27
C LEU A 64 -2.38 -21.02 -6.85
N TYR A 65 -1.44 -21.33 -5.96
CA TYR A 65 -1.45 -20.90 -4.58
C TYR A 65 -0.37 -19.84 -4.39
N TYR A 66 -0.72 -18.74 -3.72
CA TYR A 66 0.16 -17.62 -3.44
C TYR A 66 0.02 -17.20 -1.99
N LEU A 67 1.01 -16.47 -1.49
CA LEU A 67 0.87 -15.87 -0.18
C LEU A 67 -0.26 -14.84 -0.25
N PRO A 68 -1.13 -14.77 0.79
CA PRO A 68 -2.07 -13.68 0.87
C PRO A 68 -1.26 -12.42 0.59
N GLN A 69 -1.62 -11.69 -0.46
CA GLN A 69 -1.12 -10.35 -0.57
C GLN A 69 -1.65 -9.68 0.70
N LYS A 70 -0.78 -9.59 1.71
CA LYS A 70 -1.02 -8.68 2.83
C LYS A 70 -1.17 -7.34 2.15
N GLU A 71 -2.42 -6.99 1.89
CA GLU A 71 -2.76 -5.70 1.35
C GLU A 71 -2.04 -4.70 2.23
N ALA A 72 -1.04 -4.03 1.65
CA ALA A 72 -0.27 -2.94 2.22
C ALA A 72 0.52 -3.16 3.54
N GLY A 73 0.43 -4.29 4.22
CA GLY A 73 1.15 -4.50 5.50
C GLY A 73 2.67 -4.70 5.36
N ASN A 74 3.20 -5.16 4.23
CA ASN A 74 4.62 -5.46 4.09
C ASN A 74 5.45 -4.40 3.35
N GLU A 75 4.86 -3.56 2.52
CA GLU A 75 5.57 -2.36 2.03
C GLU A 75 5.75 -1.31 3.15
N LEU A 76 4.98 -1.43 4.21
CA LEU A 76 4.86 -0.48 5.30
C LEU A 76 5.89 -0.68 6.41
N ASN A 77 6.41 -1.88 6.61
CA ASN A 77 7.43 -2.15 7.65
C ASN A 77 8.83 -1.58 7.34
N THR A 78 9.09 -1.11 6.13
CA THR A 78 10.35 -0.43 5.76
C THR A 78 10.26 1.09 5.86
N VAL A 79 9.10 1.65 6.15
CA VAL A 79 8.81 3.10 6.07
C VAL A 79 8.93 3.81 7.43
N GLY A 80 9.54 3.22 8.42
CA GLY A 80 9.75 3.80 9.76
C GLY A 80 10.76 4.95 9.83
N LYS A 81 10.84 5.85 8.83
CA LYS A 81 11.69 7.05 8.89
C LYS A 81 10.89 8.30 8.53
N ALA A 82 11.19 9.39 9.24
CA ALA A 82 10.56 10.69 9.08
C ALA A 82 10.34 11.06 7.61
N MET A 83 9.10 11.40 7.26
CA MET A 83 8.74 11.85 5.93
C MET A 83 9.50 13.15 5.62
N ILE A 84 10.17 13.20 4.46
CA ILE A 84 10.90 14.40 4.04
C ILE A 84 9.92 15.52 3.73
N GLY A 85 10.14 16.69 4.32
CA GLY A 85 9.27 17.86 4.18
C GLY A 85 8.27 18.07 5.32
N THR A 86 8.39 17.35 6.43
CA THR A 86 7.49 17.48 7.60
C THR A 86 7.47 18.90 8.19
N ASP A 87 8.61 19.57 8.20
CA ASP A 87 8.76 20.96 8.68
C ASP A 87 8.73 21.97 7.53
N GLY A 88 8.45 21.53 6.31
CA GLY A 88 8.47 22.32 5.09
C GLY A 88 7.18 22.18 4.30
N SER A 89 7.29 21.65 3.07
CA SER A 89 6.16 21.58 2.12
C SER A 89 4.97 20.73 2.59
N LEU A 90 5.19 19.79 3.50
CA LEU A 90 4.15 18.92 4.07
C LEU A 90 3.63 19.39 5.44
N ALA A 91 4.19 20.45 6.04
CA ALA A 91 3.85 20.89 7.40
C ALA A 91 2.35 21.14 7.58
N ASN A 92 1.75 21.91 6.67
CA ASN A 92 0.32 22.19 6.71
C ASN A 92 -0.54 20.92 6.53
N ALA A 93 -0.18 20.07 5.57
CA ALA A 93 -0.87 18.80 5.33
C ALA A 93 -0.87 17.89 6.58
N LEU A 94 0.29 17.79 7.24
CA LEU A 94 0.42 17.02 8.48
C LEU A 94 -0.33 17.64 9.64
N GLN A 95 -0.32 18.97 9.76
CA GLN A 95 -1.08 19.66 10.81
C GLN A 95 -2.59 19.40 10.70
N VAL A 96 -3.15 19.51 9.49
CA VAL A 96 -4.56 19.22 9.22
C VAL A 96 -4.88 17.75 9.53
N ALA A 97 -4.02 16.84 9.09
CA ALA A 97 -4.20 15.40 9.30
C ALA A 97 -4.14 15.01 10.78
N LYS A 98 -3.19 15.57 11.54
CA LYS A 98 -3.09 15.39 12.99
C LYS A 98 -4.34 15.90 13.71
N ALA A 99 -4.86 17.07 13.31
CA ALA A 99 -6.10 17.60 13.86
C ALA A 99 -7.30 16.66 13.58
N ALA A 100 -7.36 16.05 12.38
CA ALA A 100 -8.41 15.10 12.05
C ALA A 100 -8.36 13.84 12.93
N ILE A 101 -7.17 13.29 13.15
CA ILE A 101 -6.98 12.07 13.98
C ILE A 101 -7.30 12.38 15.46
N LEU A 102 -6.85 13.52 15.96
CA LEU A 102 -7.00 13.89 17.38
C LEU A 102 -8.38 14.50 17.72
N TYR A 103 -9.29 14.58 16.75
CA TYR A 103 -10.59 15.17 16.99
C TYR A 103 -11.37 14.38 18.06
N PRO A 104 -11.93 15.05 19.08
CA PRO A 104 -12.59 14.38 20.20
C PRO A 104 -13.80 13.53 19.78
N ASN A 105 -13.95 12.37 20.39
CA ASN A 105 -15.02 11.39 20.27
C ASN A 105 -15.01 10.53 19.01
N ASN A 106 -14.66 11.08 17.84
CA ASN A 106 -14.47 10.29 16.59
C ASN A 106 -13.51 11.04 15.68
N SER A 107 -12.55 10.34 15.10
CA SER A 107 -11.66 10.91 14.10
C SER A 107 -12.44 11.44 12.89
N LEU A 108 -12.04 12.58 12.35
CA LEU A 108 -12.69 13.17 11.19
C LEU A 108 -12.18 12.51 9.89
N ASN A 109 -13.11 12.11 9.02
CA ASN A 109 -12.77 11.56 7.71
C ASN A 109 -11.96 12.55 6.87
N VAL A 110 -10.93 12.03 6.17
CA VAL A 110 -9.96 12.83 5.44
C VAL A 110 -9.96 12.51 3.95
N LEU A 111 -10.05 13.54 3.12
CA LEU A 111 -9.75 13.47 1.69
C LEU A 111 -8.33 13.96 1.44
N VAL A 112 -7.51 13.12 0.82
CA VAL A 112 -6.18 13.50 0.34
C VAL A 112 -6.22 13.66 -1.17
N THR A 113 -5.97 14.87 -1.66
CA THR A 113 -5.84 15.13 -3.10
C THR A 113 -4.37 15.27 -3.47
N ALA A 114 -3.95 14.58 -4.53
CA ALA A 114 -2.57 14.56 -4.96
C ALA A 114 -2.44 14.18 -6.43
N LYS A 115 -1.40 14.67 -7.10
CA LYS A 115 -1.00 14.12 -8.39
C LYS A 115 -0.42 12.71 -8.21
N PRO A 116 -0.53 11.83 -9.22
CA PRO A 116 0.05 10.48 -9.16
C PRO A 116 1.53 10.49 -8.76
N GLY A 117 1.89 9.59 -7.83
CA GLY A 117 3.27 9.44 -7.37
C GLY A 117 3.79 10.48 -6.36
N SER A 118 2.92 11.36 -5.84
CA SER A 118 3.32 12.38 -4.82
C SER A 118 3.56 11.81 -3.42
N GLY A 119 3.35 10.51 -3.20
CA GLY A 119 3.62 9.86 -1.91
C GLY A 119 2.39 9.70 -1.00
N THR A 120 1.17 9.69 -1.55
CA THR A 120 -0.09 9.57 -0.79
C THR A 120 -0.10 8.37 0.15
N THR A 121 0.29 7.19 -0.33
CA THR A 121 0.34 5.97 0.50
C THR A 121 1.29 6.14 1.69
N HIS A 122 2.46 6.71 1.47
CA HIS A 122 3.43 7.00 2.52
C HIS A 122 2.88 7.99 3.55
N PHE A 123 2.21 9.04 3.07
CA PHE A 123 1.56 10.03 3.91
C PHE A 123 0.49 9.38 4.82
N VAL A 124 -0.42 8.60 4.26
CA VAL A 124 -1.49 7.93 5.02
C VAL A 124 -0.91 6.97 6.07
N TYR A 125 0.15 6.27 5.73
CA TYR A 125 0.80 5.39 6.69
C TYR A 125 1.48 6.16 7.83
N THR A 126 2.11 7.28 7.52
CA THR A 126 2.66 8.16 8.57
C THR A 126 1.57 8.65 9.53
N LEU A 127 0.36 8.93 9.01
CA LEU A 127 -0.78 9.28 9.87
C LEU A 127 -1.23 8.11 10.76
N TYR A 128 -1.24 6.90 10.21
CA TYR A 128 -1.57 5.72 11.03
C TYR A 128 -0.57 5.53 12.17
N LEU A 129 0.73 5.65 11.90
CA LEU A 129 1.75 5.57 12.93
C LEU A 129 1.59 6.68 13.97
N TYR A 130 1.33 7.90 13.52
CA TYR A 130 1.06 9.01 14.42
C TYR A 130 -0.16 8.75 15.31
N GLY A 131 -1.25 8.19 14.76
CA GLY A 131 -2.43 7.81 15.55
C GLY A 131 -2.14 6.77 16.63
N LYS A 132 -1.20 5.85 16.38
CA LYS A 132 -0.70 4.91 17.40
C LYS A 132 0.13 5.60 18.47
N GLU A 133 1.09 6.44 18.10
CA GLU A 133 1.92 7.21 19.01
C GLU A 133 1.09 8.15 19.90
N ALA A 134 0.04 8.74 19.33
CA ALA A 134 -0.89 9.61 20.05
C ALA A 134 -1.90 8.85 20.93
N GLY A 135 -1.91 7.52 20.92
CA GLY A 135 -2.83 6.68 21.68
C GLY A 135 -4.28 6.69 21.18
N VAL A 136 -4.53 7.22 19.97
CA VAL A 136 -5.86 7.16 19.31
C VAL A 136 -6.12 5.75 18.78
N PHE A 137 -5.11 5.14 18.18
CA PHE A 137 -5.14 3.75 17.73
C PHE A 137 -4.41 2.85 18.73
N SER A 138 -4.97 1.68 19.01
CA SER A 138 -4.27 0.66 19.78
C SER A 138 -3.03 0.15 19.04
N GLU A 139 -2.09 -0.50 19.75
CA GLU A 139 -0.92 -1.13 19.11
C GLU A 139 -1.31 -2.18 18.07
N SER A 140 -2.41 -2.88 18.27
CA SER A 140 -2.97 -3.89 17.37
C SER A 140 -3.99 -3.34 16.37
N ALA A 141 -4.23 -2.02 16.33
CA ALA A 141 -5.22 -1.43 15.44
C ALA A 141 -4.99 -1.84 13.98
N PRO A 142 -6.04 -2.22 13.25
CA PRO A 142 -5.89 -2.62 11.86
C PRO A 142 -5.67 -1.42 10.94
N ILE A 143 -4.93 -1.65 9.87
CA ILE A 143 -4.86 -0.74 8.72
C ILE A 143 -5.15 -1.54 7.47
N TYR A 144 -6.13 -1.09 6.69
CA TYR A 144 -6.47 -1.67 5.40
C TYR A 144 -6.36 -0.61 4.31
N LYS A 145 -5.85 -1.03 3.16
CA LYS A 145 -5.79 -0.22 1.94
C LYS A 145 -6.47 -0.97 0.81
N ILE A 146 -7.30 -0.27 0.05
CA ILE A 146 -7.82 -0.75 -1.22
C ILE A 146 -7.54 0.31 -2.30
N ASN A 147 -7.06 -0.14 -3.47
CA ASN A 147 -6.83 0.75 -4.61
C ASN A 147 -7.88 0.46 -5.68
N CYS A 148 -8.82 1.38 -5.87
CA CYS A 148 -9.92 1.23 -6.82
C CYS A 148 -9.46 0.99 -8.26
N ARG A 149 -8.25 1.43 -8.62
CA ARG A 149 -7.68 1.22 -9.95
C ARG A 149 -7.51 -0.26 -10.31
N HIS A 150 -7.24 -1.12 -9.32
CA HIS A 150 -7.07 -2.55 -9.55
C HIS A 150 -8.37 -3.26 -9.89
N TYR A 151 -9.50 -2.66 -9.55
CA TYR A 151 -10.84 -3.22 -9.73
C TYR A 151 -11.62 -2.58 -10.89
N LYS A 152 -10.97 -1.78 -11.72
CA LYS A 152 -11.61 -1.06 -12.84
C LYS A 152 -12.43 -1.97 -13.77
N ASN A 153 -12.01 -3.23 -13.92
CA ASN A 153 -12.67 -4.23 -14.75
C ASN A 153 -13.48 -5.27 -13.93
N ASN A 154 -13.55 -5.12 -12.61
CA ASN A 154 -14.24 -6.05 -11.71
C ASN A 154 -14.89 -5.27 -10.56
N ILE A 155 -15.91 -4.50 -10.89
CA ILE A 155 -16.60 -3.59 -9.97
C ILE A 155 -17.33 -4.36 -8.86
N GLU A 156 -17.91 -5.53 -9.18
CA GLU A 156 -18.61 -6.36 -8.21
C GLU A 156 -17.68 -6.85 -7.08
N GLU A 157 -16.43 -7.17 -7.42
CA GLU A 157 -15.43 -7.58 -6.43
C GLU A 157 -15.03 -6.39 -5.52
N LEU A 158 -14.99 -5.17 -6.07
CA LEU A 158 -14.70 -3.96 -5.28
C LEU A 158 -15.82 -3.71 -4.26
N ASP A 159 -17.07 -3.75 -4.69
CA ASP A 159 -18.25 -3.57 -3.83
C ASP A 159 -18.31 -4.65 -2.73
N GLU A 160 -18.09 -5.91 -3.09
CA GLU A 160 -18.04 -7.01 -2.14
C GLU A 160 -16.92 -6.86 -1.11
N LYS A 161 -15.74 -6.41 -1.51
CA LYS A 161 -14.63 -6.18 -0.57
C LYS A 161 -14.87 -4.98 0.34
N LEU A 162 -15.34 -3.85 -0.23
CA LEU A 162 -15.52 -2.62 0.53
C LEU A 162 -16.68 -2.72 1.50
N PHE A 163 -17.84 -3.14 1.00
CA PHE A 163 -19.11 -3.03 1.72
C PHE A 163 -19.70 -4.39 2.11
N SER A 164 -19.32 -5.47 1.39
CA SER A 164 -19.83 -6.83 1.58
C SER A 164 -21.37 -6.85 1.82
N PRO A 165 -22.17 -6.45 0.81
CA PRO A 165 -23.57 -6.09 0.99
C PRO A 165 -24.45 -7.24 1.53
N LYS A 166 -23.99 -8.49 1.37
CA LYS A 166 -24.66 -9.69 1.91
C LYS A 166 -24.28 -10.02 3.34
N ASN A 167 -23.03 -9.68 3.73
CA ASN A 167 -22.52 -9.89 5.08
C ASN A 167 -21.58 -8.74 5.47
N ILE A 168 -22.14 -7.69 6.02
CA ILE A 168 -21.43 -6.43 6.33
C ILE A 168 -20.20 -6.65 7.21
N GLU A 169 -20.21 -7.67 8.08
CA GLU A 169 -19.08 -7.98 8.97
C GLU A 169 -17.83 -8.48 8.20
N ASP A 170 -17.98 -8.94 6.97
CA ASP A 170 -16.86 -9.34 6.10
C ASP A 170 -16.27 -8.16 5.32
N SER A 171 -16.86 -6.98 5.40
CA SER A 171 -16.43 -5.77 4.70
C SER A 171 -15.08 -5.25 5.21
N LEU A 172 -14.37 -4.48 4.38
CA LEU A 172 -13.17 -3.76 4.81
C LEU A 172 -13.48 -2.71 5.87
N PHE A 173 -14.66 -2.10 5.86
CA PHE A 173 -15.10 -1.20 6.92
C PHE A 173 -15.18 -1.92 8.27
N ALA A 174 -15.79 -3.11 8.32
CA ALA A 174 -15.87 -3.91 9.54
C ALA A 174 -14.48 -4.31 10.04
N LYS A 175 -13.64 -4.78 9.15
CA LYS A 175 -12.25 -5.20 9.46
C LYS A 175 -11.36 -4.04 9.93
N SER A 176 -11.72 -2.81 9.57
CA SER A 176 -10.94 -1.59 9.91
C SER A 176 -11.39 -0.93 11.22
N ARG A 177 -12.37 -1.47 11.91
CA ARG A 177 -12.87 -0.89 13.18
C ARG A 177 -11.74 -0.67 14.18
N GLY A 178 -11.70 0.51 14.79
CA GLY A 178 -10.65 0.92 15.71
C GLY A 178 -9.29 1.21 15.08
N GLY A 179 -9.24 1.27 13.76
CA GLY A 179 -8.04 1.54 12.98
C GLY A 179 -8.30 2.43 11.78
N LEU A 180 -7.61 2.17 10.67
CA LEU A 180 -7.64 3.02 9.48
C LEU A 180 -8.05 2.21 8.24
N LEU A 181 -9.01 2.76 7.47
CA LEU A 181 -9.34 2.33 6.11
C LEU A 181 -8.89 3.39 5.10
N PHE A 182 -8.02 2.98 4.18
CA PHE A 182 -7.54 3.82 3.09
C PHE A 182 -8.11 3.37 1.74
N ILE A 183 -8.98 4.19 1.14
CA ILE A 183 -9.52 3.98 -0.21
C ILE A 183 -8.76 4.89 -1.17
N ASP A 184 -7.90 4.29 -1.99
CA ASP A 184 -7.01 4.99 -2.92
C ASP A 184 -7.64 5.04 -4.33
N ASN A 185 -7.53 6.20 -5.01
CA ASN A 185 -8.18 6.54 -6.28
C ASN A 185 -9.73 6.43 -6.20
N ALA A 186 -10.33 7.03 -5.17
CA ALA A 186 -11.77 6.96 -4.91
C ALA A 186 -12.64 7.52 -6.06
N GLU A 187 -12.10 8.38 -6.91
CA GLU A 187 -12.78 8.88 -8.12
C GLU A 187 -13.18 7.77 -9.10
N LEU A 188 -12.54 6.59 -9.00
CA LEU A 188 -12.83 5.42 -9.83
C LEU A 188 -13.97 4.55 -9.30
N LEU A 189 -14.51 4.84 -8.11
CA LEU A 189 -15.73 4.21 -7.61
C LEU A 189 -16.89 4.47 -8.56
N ASN A 190 -17.79 3.50 -8.71
CA ASN A 190 -19.01 3.69 -9.50
C ASN A 190 -20.09 4.45 -8.70
N SER A 191 -21.24 4.71 -9.32
CA SER A 191 -22.34 5.45 -8.71
C SER A 191 -22.93 4.76 -7.47
N THR A 192 -22.99 3.42 -7.47
CA THR A 192 -23.55 2.64 -6.35
C THR A 192 -22.61 2.70 -5.14
N GLU A 193 -21.31 2.46 -5.36
CA GLU A 193 -20.27 2.53 -4.31
C GLU A 193 -20.16 3.94 -3.73
N LYS A 194 -20.21 4.97 -4.59
CA LYS A 194 -20.23 6.38 -4.17
C LYS A 194 -21.46 6.72 -3.35
N SER A 195 -22.63 6.17 -3.70
CA SER A 195 -23.86 6.37 -2.93
C SER A 195 -23.75 5.74 -1.53
N ARG A 196 -23.27 4.51 -1.43
CA ARG A 196 -23.03 3.83 -0.14
C ARG A 196 -21.99 4.54 0.71
N LEU A 197 -20.90 5.00 0.08
CA LEU A 197 -19.88 5.79 0.76
C LEU A 197 -20.44 7.11 1.29
N SER A 198 -21.31 7.78 0.50
CA SER A 198 -21.97 9.01 0.94
C SER A 198 -22.89 8.78 2.11
N GLU A 199 -23.69 7.72 2.08
CA GLU A 199 -24.56 7.33 3.18
C GLU A 199 -23.76 7.06 4.47
N PHE A 200 -22.62 6.35 4.35
CA PHE A 200 -21.71 6.15 5.47
C PHE A 200 -21.15 7.48 6.00
N LEU A 201 -20.70 8.39 5.12
CA LEU A 201 -20.15 9.70 5.53
C LEU A 201 -21.15 10.57 6.27
N GLU A 202 -22.44 10.44 5.97
CA GLU A 202 -23.52 11.18 6.59
C GLU A 202 -23.99 10.56 7.91
N SER A 203 -24.10 9.23 7.98
CA SER A 203 -24.69 8.51 9.10
C SER A 203 -23.70 7.81 10.02
N GLY A 204 -22.48 7.52 9.54
CA GLY A 204 -21.53 6.62 10.20
C GLY A 204 -21.93 5.15 10.15
N LEU A 205 -23.03 4.81 9.44
CA LEU A 205 -23.57 3.47 9.37
C LEU A 205 -23.38 2.86 7.98
N LEU A 206 -23.14 1.56 7.96
CA LEU A 206 -23.21 0.74 6.75
C LEU A 206 -24.45 -0.12 6.79
N PHE A 207 -25.11 -0.25 5.65
CA PHE A 207 -26.33 -1.04 5.50
C PHE A 207 -26.13 -2.22 4.58
N SER A 208 -26.81 -3.35 4.91
CA SER A 208 -26.93 -4.49 3.99
C SER A 208 -27.71 -4.12 2.73
N GLU A 209 -27.61 -4.94 1.69
CA GLU A 209 -28.33 -4.72 0.42
C GLU A 209 -29.84 -4.63 0.61
N ASP A 210 -30.40 -5.49 1.48
CA ASP A 210 -31.83 -5.49 1.81
C ASP A 210 -32.20 -4.51 2.94
N ARG A 211 -31.21 -3.75 3.46
CA ARG A 211 -31.34 -2.75 4.55
C ARG A 211 -31.92 -3.28 5.86
N LYS A 212 -31.90 -4.60 6.08
CA LYS A 212 -32.34 -5.19 7.34
C LYS A 212 -31.28 -5.12 8.42
N ASP A 213 -30.02 -5.25 8.00
CA ASP A 213 -28.88 -5.19 8.89
C ASP A 213 -28.11 -3.90 8.68
N PHE A 214 -27.55 -3.38 9.74
CA PHE A 214 -26.66 -2.22 9.71
C PHE A 214 -25.51 -2.39 10.70
N MET A 215 -24.43 -1.68 10.45
CA MET A 215 -23.24 -1.69 11.28
C MET A 215 -22.75 -0.26 11.54
N ASP A 216 -22.46 0.04 12.79
CA ASP A 216 -21.73 1.26 13.17
C ASP A 216 -20.25 1.10 12.81
N ALA A 217 -19.77 1.94 11.92
CA ALA A 217 -18.38 2.00 11.50
C ALA A 217 -17.69 3.34 11.85
N ASN A 218 -18.28 4.12 12.76
CA ASN A 218 -17.72 5.41 13.22
C ASN A 218 -16.34 5.28 13.88
N SER A 219 -15.99 4.10 14.39
CA SER A 219 -14.66 3.82 14.94
C SER A 219 -13.58 3.64 13.88
N THR A 220 -13.94 3.61 12.59
CA THR A 220 -13.01 3.51 11.49
C THR A 220 -12.56 4.90 11.03
N PHE A 221 -11.26 5.18 11.11
CA PHE A 221 -10.69 6.40 10.52
C PHE A 221 -10.58 6.22 9.01
N LEU A 222 -11.50 6.86 8.28
CA LEU A 222 -11.55 6.76 6.83
C LEU A 222 -10.65 7.82 6.19
N VAL A 223 -9.76 7.37 5.31
CA VAL A 223 -8.97 8.22 4.41
C VAL A 223 -9.30 7.87 2.98
N LEU A 224 -9.77 8.84 2.22
CA LEU A 224 -9.92 8.75 0.76
C LEU A 224 -8.75 9.41 0.08
N SER A 225 -8.31 8.92 -1.07
CA SER A 225 -7.48 9.70 -1.97
C SER A 225 -8.12 9.82 -3.33
N CYS A 226 -7.88 10.96 -3.99
CA CYS A 226 -8.27 11.19 -5.37
C CYS A 226 -7.22 12.03 -6.12
N GLY A 227 -7.23 11.92 -7.44
CA GLY A 227 -6.55 12.87 -8.30
C GLY A 227 -7.26 14.25 -8.31
N PRO A 228 -6.64 15.27 -8.92
CA PRO A 228 -7.22 16.62 -8.99
C PRO A 228 -8.64 16.65 -9.57
N ASN A 229 -8.96 15.75 -10.52
CA ASN A 229 -10.25 15.66 -11.16
C ASN A 229 -11.36 15.11 -10.24
N GLY A 230 -11.00 14.33 -9.21
CA GLY A 230 -11.98 13.79 -8.24
C GLY A 230 -12.27 14.73 -7.07
N TYR A 231 -11.53 15.82 -6.94
CA TYR A 231 -11.63 16.74 -5.80
C TYR A 231 -13.05 17.28 -5.59
N ALA A 232 -13.67 17.80 -6.63
CA ALA A 232 -14.98 18.47 -6.53
C ALA A 232 -16.10 17.53 -6.05
N GLU A 233 -15.98 16.24 -6.34
CA GLU A 233 -16.99 15.24 -5.99
C GLU A 233 -17.00 14.91 -4.49
N PHE A 234 -15.81 14.83 -3.86
CA PHE A 234 -15.68 14.40 -2.47
C PHE A 234 -15.49 15.55 -1.48
N SER A 235 -14.94 16.69 -1.93
CA SER A 235 -14.53 17.77 -1.03
C SER A 235 -15.67 18.36 -0.18
N GLN A 236 -16.90 18.32 -0.71
CA GLN A 236 -18.07 18.85 0.02
C GLN A 236 -18.62 17.90 1.10
N ARG A 237 -18.22 16.62 1.06
CA ARG A 237 -18.73 15.57 1.96
C ARG A 237 -17.69 15.12 3.00
N MET A 238 -16.43 15.45 2.77
CA MET A 238 -15.35 15.08 3.67
C MET A 238 -15.10 16.18 4.70
N SER A 239 -14.94 15.78 5.96
CA SER A 239 -14.75 16.71 7.07
C SER A 239 -13.46 17.50 6.94
N MET A 240 -12.40 16.85 6.43
CA MET A 240 -11.08 17.47 6.24
C MET A 240 -10.54 17.18 4.86
N VAL A 241 -9.93 18.19 4.24
CA VAL A 241 -9.31 18.06 2.91
C VAL A 241 -7.84 18.45 2.99
N ILE A 242 -6.99 17.58 2.47
CA ILE A 242 -5.54 17.72 2.46
C ILE A 242 -5.06 17.68 1.02
N GLN A 243 -4.28 18.67 0.63
CA GLN A 243 -3.61 18.68 -0.66
C GLN A 243 -2.12 18.39 -0.47
N LEU A 244 -1.62 17.33 -1.08
CA LEU A 244 -0.19 17.04 -1.08
C LEU A 244 0.51 17.79 -2.21
N PRO A 245 1.66 18.44 -1.95
CA PRO A 245 2.45 19.10 -2.96
C PRO A 245 3.04 18.07 -3.93
N ASP A 246 3.08 18.43 -5.21
CA ASP A 246 3.84 17.69 -6.20
C ASP A 246 5.36 17.94 -6.04
N LEU A 247 6.18 17.10 -6.66
CA LEU A 247 7.64 17.22 -6.56
C LEU A 247 8.13 18.58 -7.12
N ALA A 248 7.51 19.08 -8.19
CA ALA A 248 7.91 20.33 -8.83
C ALA A 248 7.78 21.52 -7.88
N SER A 249 6.72 21.55 -7.05
CA SER A 249 6.45 22.64 -6.10
C SER A 249 7.27 22.56 -4.80
N ARG A 250 7.99 21.44 -4.54
CA ARG A 250 8.80 21.31 -3.32
C ARG A 250 10.08 22.13 -3.41
N PRO A 251 10.57 22.67 -2.28
CA PRO A 251 11.86 23.36 -2.22
C PRO A 251 13.01 22.47 -2.71
N LEU A 252 14.04 23.08 -3.30
CA LEU A 252 15.23 22.36 -3.78
C LEU A 252 15.92 21.55 -2.68
N SER A 253 15.91 22.05 -1.44
CA SER A 253 16.46 21.33 -0.28
C SER A 253 15.72 20.02 0.00
N GLU A 254 14.39 20.00 -0.15
CA GLU A 254 13.61 18.77 0.00
C GLU A 254 13.81 17.81 -1.17
N LYS A 255 13.91 18.34 -2.41
CA LYS A 255 14.24 17.53 -3.59
C LYS A 255 15.59 16.85 -3.43
N LEU A 256 16.61 17.60 -2.98
CA LEU A 256 17.93 17.04 -2.71
C LEU A 256 17.89 15.98 -1.59
N ALA A 257 17.13 16.23 -0.52
CA ALA A 257 16.96 15.25 0.54
C ALA A 257 16.29 13.96 0.04
N LEU A 258 15.28 14.04 -0.85
CA LEU A 258 14.66 12.89 -1.50
C LEU A 258 15.63 12.13 -2.40
N ILE A 259 16.44 12.84 -3.19
CA ILE A 259 17.48 12.23 -4.04
C ILE A 259 18.47 11.44 -3.18
N ASN A 260 19.00 12.07 -2.13
CA ASN A 260 19.94 11.43 -1.21
C ASN A 260 19.31 10.22 -0.50
N TYR A 261 18.05 10.33 -0.10
CA TYR A 261 17.31 9.24 0.53
C TYR A 261 17.18 8.02 -0.40
N PHE A 262 16.81 8.21 -1.66
CA PHE A 262 16.71 7.12 -2.61
C PHE A 262 18.04 6.48 -2.96
N PHE A 263 19.10 7.28 -3.13
CA PHE A 263 20.46 6.72 -3.30
C PHE A 263 20.91 5.92 -2.07
N MET A 264 20.59 6.37 -0.87
CA MET A 264 20.88 5.62 0.36
C MET A 264 20.13 4.29 0.41
N ILE A 265 18.88 4.25 -0.03
CA ILE A 265 18.11 2.99 -0.14
C ILE A 265 18.80 2.03 -1.11
N GLU A 266 19.19 2.50 -2.29
CA GLU A 266 19.85 1.65 -3.29
C GLU A 266 21.25 1.20 -2.83
N ALA A 267 22.00 2.03 -2.12
CA ALA A 267 23.29 1.65 -1.52
C ALA A 267 23.10 0.51 -0.49
N ASN A 268 22.09 0.64 0.38
CA ASN A 268 21.76 -0.40 1.35
C ASN A 268 21.32 -1.72 0.67
N ASN A 269 20.51 -1.63 -0.40
CA ASN A 269 20.05 -2.77 -1.18
C ASN A 269 21.23 -3.49 -1.86
N ALA A 270 22.14 -2.73 -2.45
CA ALA A 270 23.31 -3.26 -3.13
C ALA A 270 24.43 -3.70 -2.16
N LYS A 271 24.36 -3.28 -0.88
CA LYS A 271 25.43 -3.45 0.13
C LYS A 271 26.78 -2.90 -0.35
N LYS A 272 26.74 -1.82 -1.11
CA LYS A 272 27.89 -1.13 -1.70
C LYS A 272 27.73 0.39 -1.55
N ASN A 273 28.86 1.09 -1.50
CA ASN A 273 28.83 2.55 -1.57
C ASN A 273 28.44 3.00 -2.99
N ILE A 274 27.61 4.02 -3.07
CA ILE A 274 27.22 4.65 -4.33
C ILE A 274 27.85 6.04 -4.37
N GLU A 275 28.65 6.29 -5.38
CA GLU A 275 29.24 7.59 -5.66
C GLU A 275 28.44 8.26 -6.79
N VAL A 276 27.91 9.45 -6.51
CA VAL A 276 27.08 10.19 -7.45
C VAL A 276 27.79 11.46 -7.87
N LYS A 277 28.01 11.62 -9.16
CA LYS A 277 28.63 12.84 -9.69
C LYS A 277 27.69 14.04 -9.54
N ARG A 278 28.28 15.23 -9.37
CA ARG A 278 27.55 16.48 -9.19
C ARG A 278 26.58 16.75 -10.36
N GLU A 279 27.00 16.48 -11.58
CA GLU A 279 26.21 16.68 -12.80
C GLU A 279 24.91 15.85 -12.78
N ILE A 280 24.95 14.63 -12.20
CA ILE A 280 23.79 13.78 -12.01
C ILE A 280 22.81 14.40 -11.00
N LEU A 281 23.32 14.89 -9.88
CA LEU A 281 22.49 15.55 -8.87
C LEU A 281 21.82 16.79 -9.44
N GLU A 282 22.54 17.61 -10.19
CA GLU A 282 22.02 18.81 -10.86
C GLU A 282 20.95 18.42 -11.90
N ALA A 283 21.19 17.39 -12.71
CA ALA A 283 20.23 16.89 -13.68
C ALA A 283 18.93 16.41 -12.99
N LEU A 284 19.03 15.61 -11.92
CA LEU A 284 17.88 15.12 -11.16
C LEU A 284 17.09 16.25 -10.49
N LEU A 285 17.76 17.30 -10.01
CA LEU A 285 17.12 18.48 -9.40
C LEU A 285 16.33 19.31 -10.40
N LEU A 286 16.80 19.38 -11.65
CA LEU A 286 16.22 20.19 -12.71
C LEU A 286 15.20 19.43 -13.59
N THR A 287 15.19 18.10 -13.49
CA THR A 287 14.28 17.28 -14.30
C THR A 287 12.87 17.31 -13.73
N ASP A 288 11.88 17.49 -14.60
CA ASP A 288 10.49 17.28 -14.28
C ASP A 288 10.12 15.80 -14.38
N PHE A 289 9.55 15.27 -13.30
CA PHE A 289 9.12 13.87 -13.20
C PHE A 289 7.60 13.78 -13.30
N PRO A 290 7.03 13.27 -14.41
CA PRO A 290 5.57 13.15 -14.58
C PRO A 290 4.89 12.33 -13.48
N LEU A 291 5.61 11.34 -12.89
CA LEU A 291 5.16 10.54 -11.76
C LEU A 291 5.70 11.06 -10.41
N ASN A 292 6.03 12.35 -10.33
CA ASN A 292 6.45 13.01 -9.10
C ASN A 292 7.57 12.25 -8.35
N VAL A 293 7.45 12.11 -7.04
CA VAL A 293 8.42 11.42 -6.18
C VAL A 293 8.67 9.98 -6.63
N LYS A 294 7.62 9.28 -7.09
CA LYS A 294 7.75 7.92 -7.63
C LYS A 294 8.57 7.89 -8.92
N GLY A 295 8.43 8.89 -9.77
CA GLY A 295 9.23 9.04 -10.99
C GLY A 295 10.72 9.24 -10.67
N LEU A 296 11.04 10.11 -9.71
CA LEU A 296 12.38 10.31 -9.20
C LEU A 296 12.98 9.03 -8.62
N GLU A 297 12.24 8.31 -7.78
CA GLU A 297 12.66 7.02 -7.22
C GLU A 297 13.00 6.01 -8.33
N MET A 298 12.12 5.88 -9.33
CA MET A 298 12.33 4.96 -10.44
C MET A 298 13.56 5.31 -11.27
N GLU A 299 13.83 6.59 -11.51
CA GLU A 299 14.99 7.04 -12.27
C GLU A 299 16.29 6.75 -11.52
N ILE A 300 16.35 7.05 -10.23
CA ILE A 300 17.50 6.72 -9.38
C ILE A 300 17.75 5.22 -9.35
N LYS A 301 16.69 4.42 -9.16
CA LYS A 301 16.79 2.96 -9.17
C LYS A 301 17.33 2.42 -10.49
N ARG A 302 16.88 2.99 -11.63
CA ARG A 302 17.37 2.62 -12.95
C ARG A 302 18.84 2.97 -13.13
N ALA A 303 19.24 4.17 -12.73
CA ALA A 303 20.63 4.61 -12.80
C ALA A 303 21.55 3.71 -11.96
N CYS A 304 21.15 3.40 -10.73
CA CYS A 304 21.89 2.48 -9.86
C CYS A 304 21.97 1.06 -10.43
N ALA A 305 20.88 0.52 -10.95
CA ALA A 305 20.86 -0.81 -11.56
C ALA A 305 21.83 -0.88 -12.77
N THR A 306 21.83 0.15 -13.63
CA THR A 306 22.75 0.23 -14.76
C THR A 306 24.22 0.32 -14.32
N ALA A 307 24.49 1.09 -13.27
CA ALA A 307 25.83 1.22 -12.72
C ALA A 307 26.30 -0.07 -12.01
N CYS A 308 25.40 -0.77 -11.31
CA CYS A 308 25.68 -2.05 -10.68
C CYS A 308 26.20 -3.11 -11.66
N VAL A 309 25.62 -3.18 -12.87
CA VAL A 309 26.04 -4.15 -13.90
C VAL A 309 27.51 -3.97 -14.27
N ARG A 310 28.01 -2.73 -14.26
CA ARG A 310 29.41 -2.43 -14.60
C ARG A 310 30.44 -2.91 -13.58
N VAL A 311 29.99 -3.15 -12.34
CA VAL A 311 30.86 -3.53 -11.20
C VAL A 311 30.48 -4.91 -10.61
N MET A 312 29.73 -5.71 -11.36
CA MET A 312 29.27 -7.02 -10.89
C MET A 312 30.42 -8.00 -10.62
N ASP A 313 31.48 -7.92 -11.40
CA ASP A 313 32.64 -8.82 -11.34
C ASP A 313 33.66 -8.41 -10.27
N ASP A 314 33.53 -7.23 -9.65
CA ASP A 314 34.42 -6.74 -8.60
C ASP A 314 33.65 -6.46 -7.30
N PRO A 315 33.71 -7.37 -6.29
CA PRO A 315 33.00 -7.21 -5.03
C PRO A 315 33.42 -5.96 -4.23
N ASN A 316 34.62 -5.44 -4.44
CA ASN A 316 35.19 -4.33 -3.65
C ASN A 316 35.02 -2.97 -4.31
N SER A 317 34.55 -2.90 -5.54
CA SER A 317 34.36 -1.63 -6.24
C SER A 317 33.13 -0.87 -5.75
N ASN A 318 33.23 0.45 -5.66
CA ASN A 318 32.09 1.33 -5.47
C ASN A 318 31.24 1.38 -6.74
N ILE A 319 29.95 1.66 -6.58
CA ILE A 319 29.05 1.88 -7.70
C ILE A 319 29.12 3.35 -8.08
N GLU A 320 29.72 3.66 -9.24
CA GLU A 320 29.76 5.02 -9.77
C GLU A 320 28.57 5.24 -10.71
N VAL A 321 27.66 6.15 -10.31
CA VAL A 321 26.53 6.56 -11.15
C VAL A 321 27.00 7.68 -12.08
N THR A 322 26.98 7.39 -13.38
CA THR A 322 27.36 8.31 -14.46
C THR A 322 26.18 8.44 -15.44
N ILE A 323 26.15 9.55 -16.20
CA ILE A 323 25.19 9.75 -17.30
C ILE A 323 25.48 8.77 -18.43
#